data_a9781acecdf9c985370c75d014fd9740
#
_entry.id   a9781acecdf9c985370c75d014fd9740
#
_cell.length_a   1.000
_cell.length_b   1.000
_cell.length_c   1.000
_cell.angle_alpha   90.00
_cell.angle_beta   90.00
_cell.angle_gamma   90.00
#
_symmetry.space_group_name_H-M   'P 1'
#
loop_
_entity.id
_entity.type
_entity.pdbx_description
1 polymer ?
#
loop_
_entity_poly.entity_id
_entity_poly.type
_entity_poly.pdbx_seq_one_letter_code
_entity_poly.pdbx_strand_id
1 'polypeptide(L)'
;IRPRDWSSDVCSSDLEKVMPLFITNILEGKKVPLYGNGLNVRDWLHVDDHCRGIALALVKGKSGEVYNIGGGTELTNIELTHKILKAMNVGEDFIQPVEDRKGHDLRYSVDISKISKELGYKPEVDFDKGLQETINWYKNNESWWRRHKQSAPAIK
;
A
#
# COMPACT_ATOMS: atom_id res chain seq x y z
N ILE A 1 -22.09 3.82 -9.31
CA ILE A 1 -21.04 4.31 -8.37
C ILE A 1 -21.78 5.21 -7.40
N ARG A 2 -21.81 4.85 -6.13
CA ARG A 2 -22.44 5.68 -5.09
C ARG A 2 -21.53 6.86 -4.80
N PRO A 3 -22.03 8.11 -4.65
CA PRO A 3 -21.20 9.27 -4.35
C PRO A 3 -20.36 9.15 -3.08
N ARG A 4 -20.67 8.18 -2.21
CA ARG A 4 -19.92 7.86 -0.99
C ARG A 4 -18.62 7.09 -1.24
N ASP A 5 -18.49 6.42 -2.40
CA ASP A 5 -17.27 5.64 -2.72
C ASP A 5 -16.12 6.54 -3.20
N TRP A 6 -16.42 7.83 -3.41
CA TRP A 6 -15.48 8.91 -3.67
C TRP A 6 -15.27 9.79 -2.44
N SER A 7 -15.80 9.39 -1.29
CA SER A 7 -15.44 10.13 -0.11
C SER A 7 -13.94 10.01 0.05
N SER A 8 -13.33 11.08 -0.12
CA SER A 8 -11.98 11.50 0.23
C SER A 8 -11.58 11.10 1.66
N ASP A 9 -11.91 9.89 2.07
CA ASP A 9 -11.35 9.20 3.23
C ASP A 9 -9.86 8.91 3.01
N VAL A 10 -9.36 9.42 1.89
CA VAL A 10 -7.99 9.35 1.43
C VAL A 10 -6.98 9.86 2.45
N CYS A 11 -7.36 10.75 3.37
CA CYS A 11 -6.37 11.34 4.26
C CYS A 11 -6.34 10.77 5.68
N SER A 12 -7.46 10.37 6.28
CA SER A 12 -7.47 9.90 7.67
C SER A 12 -7.50 8.39 7.83
N SER A 13 -8.08 7.66 6.86
CA SER A 13 -8.19 6.20 6.91
C SER A 13 -6.98 5.46 6.34
N ASP A 14 -6.12 6.11 5.56
CA ASP A 14 -4.99 5.44 4.91
C ASP A 14 -3.91 4.95 5.87
N LEU A 15 -3.84 5.49 7.08
CA LEU A 15 -2.94 5.01 8.13
C LEU A 15 -3.35 3.64 8.71
N GLU A 16 -4.52 3.13 8.36
CA GLU A 16 -4.99 1.78 8.67
C GLU A 16 -4.56 0.74 7.63
N LYS A 17 -4.08 1.19 6.46
CA LYS A 17 -3.54 0.30 5.43
C LYS A 17 -2.24 -0.33 5.91
N VAL A 18 -1.96 -1.55 5.47
CA VAL A 18 -0.88 -2.38 6.03
C VAL A 18 0.48 -1.68 6.07
N MET A 19 0.92 -1.02 4.99
CA MET A 19 2.23 -0.39 4.94
C MET A 19 2.34 0.83 5.88
N PRO A 20 1.45 1.84 5.82
CA PRO A 20 1.44 2.95 6.78
C PRO A 20 1.29 2.49 8.23
N LEU A 21 0.37 1.55 8.48
CA LEU A 21 0.13 1.02 9.82
C LEU A 21 1.37 0.36 10.41
N PHE A 22 2.04 -0.50 9.63
CA PHE A 22 3.21 -1.22 10.11
C PHE A 22 4.38 -0.28 10.37
N ILE A 23 4.68 0.62 9.43
CA ILE A 23 5.75 1.61 9.59
C ILE A 23 5.49 2.48 10.82
N THR A 24 4.30 3.04 10.95
CA THR A 24 3.98 3.92 12.09
C THR A 24 3.92 3.18 13.43
N ASN A 25 3.46 1.92 13.45
CA ASN A 25 3.50 1.09 14.65
C ASN A 25 4.95 0.84 15.10
N ILE A 26 5.82 0.44 14.18
CA ILE A 26 7.24 0.20 14.50
C ILE A 26 7.91 1.48 15.00
N LEU A 27 7.64 2.64 14.39
CA LEU A 27 8.15 3.93 14.88
C LEU A 27 7.66 4.29 16.29
N GLU A 28 6.50 3.76 16.70
CA GLU A 28 5.96 3.88 18.06
C GLU A 28 6.40 2.76 19.01
N GLY A 29 7.25 1.82 18.56
CA GLY A 29 7.65 0.64 19.34
C GLY A 29 6.53 -0.39 19.54
N LYS A 30 5.48 -0.35 18.71
CA LYS A 30 4.33 -1.24 18.75
C LYS A 30 4.49 -2.39 17.76
N LYS A 31 3.86 -3.52 18.07
CA LYS A 31 3.79 -4.68 17.19
C LYS A 31 2.92 -4.41 15.96
N VAL A 32 3.17 -5.19 14.89
CA VAL A 32 2.43 -5.15 13.63
C VAL A 32 1.47 -6.34 13.54
N PRO A 33 0.18 -6.12 13.29
CA PRO A 33 -0.81 -7.21 13.24
C PRO A 33 -0.70 -7.95 11.90
N LEU A 34 -0.32 -9.23 11.94
CA LEU A 34 -0.35 -10.11 10.77
C LEU A 34 -1.60 -10.98 10.81
N TYR A 35 -2.50 -10.78 9.84
CA TYR A 35 -3.77 -11.49 9.74
C TYR A 35 -3.60 -12.91 9.19
N GLY A 36 -4.18 -13.90 9.89
CA GLY A 36 -4.17 -15.31 9.51
C GLY A 36 -2.74 -15.84 9.34
N ASN A 37 -2.48 -16.53 8.24
CA ASN A 37 -1.15 -17.03 7.88
C ASN A 37 -0.30 -16.05 7.04
N GLY A 38 -0.85 -14.87 6.72
CA GLY A 38 -0.18 -13.86 5.93
C GLY A 38 0.03 -14.19 4.45
N LEU A 39 -0.65 -15.21 3.92
CA LEU A 39 -0.47 -15.66 2.52
C LEU A 39 -1.32 -14.89 1.50
N ASN A 40 -2.09 -13.90 1.94
CA ASN A 40 -2.84 -13.04 1.02
C ASN A 40 -1.88 -12.23 0.16
N VAL A 41 -2.04 -12.29 -1.17
CA VAL A 41 -1.17 -11.64 -2.16
C VAL A 41 -1.74 -10.29 -2.57
N ARG A 42 -0.86 -9.29 -2.69
CA ARG A 42 -1.19 -7.95 -3.21
C ARG A 42 -0.16 -7.51 -4.23
N ASP A 43 -0.63 -6.74 -5.22
CA ASP A 43 0.22 -6.04 -6.17
C ASP A 43 0.61 -4.67 -5.58
N TRP A 44 1.92 -4.45 -5.41
CA TRP A 44 2.47 -3.26 -4.76
C TRP A 44 2.94 -2.26 -5.81
N LEU A 45 2.44 -1.06 -5.68
CA LEU A 45 2.67 0.03 -6.61
C LEU A 45 3.13 1.29 -5.86
N HIS A 46 4.25 1.87 -6.29
CA HIS A 46 4.70 3.15 -5.75
C HIS A 46 3.78 4.29 -6.21
N VAL A 47 3.58 5.27 -5.34
CA VAL A 47 2.67 6.40 -5.61
C VAL A 47 3.06 7.18 -6.87
N ASP A 48 4.35 7.38 -7.13
CA ASP A 48 4.83 8.09 -8.33
C ASP A 48 4.50 7.33 -9.60
N ASP A 49 4.62 5.99 -9.59
CA ASP A 49 4.21 5.14 -10.71
C ASP A 49 2.70 5.21 -10.93
N HIS A 50 1.91 5.20 -9.85
CA HIS A 50 0.47 5.37 -9.94
C HIS A 50 0.10 6.72 -10.55
N CYS A 51 0.69 7.81 -10.07
CA CYS A 51 0.48 9.16 -10.62
C CYS A 51 0.87 9.26 -12.09
N ARG A 52 1.99 8.62 -12.51
CA ARG A 52 2.39 8.56 -13.93
C ARG A 52 1.36 7.80 -14.77
N GLY A 53 0.86 6.67 -14.27
CA GLY A 53 -0.19 5.92 -14.94
C GLY A 53 -1.46 6.74 -15.16
N ILE A 54 -1.90 7.48 -14.12
CA ILE A 54 -3.05 8.41 -14.21
C ILE A 54 -2.77 9.51 -15.23
N ALA A 55 -1.60 10.14 -15.19
CA ALA A 55 -1.23 11.21 -16.12
C ALA A 55 -1.20 10.71 -17.57
N LEU A 56 -0.68 9.49 -17.81
CA LEU A 56 -0.71 8.87 -19.14
C LEU A 56 -2.13 8.63 -19.63
N ALA A 57 -2.98 8.09 -18.76
CA ALA A 57 -4.39 7.85 -19.10
C ALA A 57 -5.13 9.17 -19.42
N LEU A 58 -4.86 10.23 -18.66
CA LEU A 58 -5.47 11.54 -18.87
C LEU A 58 -5.02 12.17 -20.21
N VAL A 59 -3.72 12.07 -20.56
CA VAL A 59 -3.16 12.78 -21.73
C VAL A 59 -3.28 11.96 -23.02
N LYS A 60 -3.14 10.63 -22.95
CA LYS A 60 -3.07 9.75 -24.12
C LYS A 60 -4.20 8.71 -24.16
N GLY A 61 -4.97 8.55 -23.10
CA GLY A 61 -6.05 7.57 -23.04
C GLY A 61 -7.16 7.89 -24.04
N LYS A 62 -7.81 6.85 -24.54
CA LYS A 62 -8.97 6.98 -25.42
C LYS A 62 -10.23 7.17 -24.58
N SER A 63 -11.08 8.10 -24.98
CA SER A 63 -12.37 8.34 -24.29
C SER A 63 -13.23 7.09 -24.28
N GLY A 64 -13.80 6.78 -23.11
CA GLY A 64 -14.64 5.59 -22.89
C GLY A 64 -13.87 4.30 -22.58
N GLU A 65 -12.52 4.32 -22.63
CA GLU A 65 -11.70 3.15 -22.31
C GLU A 65 -11.34 3.08 -20.82
N VAL A 66 -11.12 1.85 -20.35
CA VAL A 66 -10.67 1.57 -18.98
C VAL A 66 -9.22 1.08 -19.03
N TYR A 67 -8.38 1.62 -18.16
CA TYR A 67 -6.98 1.24 -18.03
C TYR A 67 -6.69 0.82 -16.58
N ASN A 68 -6.18 -0.40 -16.39
CA ASN A 68 -5.66 -0.83 -15.09
C ASN A 68 -4.24 -0.28 -14.90
N ILE A 69 -3.95 0.19 -13.70
CA ILE A 69 -2.62 0.65 -13.29
C ILE A 69 -2.17 -0.22 -12.11
N GLY A 70 -1.10 -0.97 -12.29
CA GLY A 70 -0.53 -1.89 -11.29
C GLY A 70 0.98 -1.77 -11.21
N GLY A 71 1.56 -2.35 -10.17
CA GLY A 71 3.01 -2.30 -9.90
C GLY A 71 3.78 -3.46 -10.52
N GLY A 72 3.10 -4.58 -10.79
CA GLY A 72 3.74 -5.81 -11.25
C GLY A 72 4.63 -6.49 -10.20
N THR A 73 4.58 -6.04 -8.95
CA THR A 73 5.30 -6.62 -7.83
C THR A 73 4.31 -7.26 -6.86
N GLU A 74 4.10 -8.57 -7.02
CA GLU A 74 3.23 -9.33 -6.14
C GLU A 74 4.01 -9.86 -4.93
N LEU A 75 3.54 -9.55 -3.73
CA LEU A 75 4.06 -10.09 -2.49
C LEU A 75 2.91 -10.56 -1.61
N THR A 76 3.15 -11.62 -0.85
CA THR A 76 2.29 -12.00 0.26
C THR A 76 2.42 -10.99 1.41
N ASN A 77 1.41 -10.91 2.26
CA ASN A 77 1.47 -10.04 3.44
C ASN A 77 2.63 -10.38 4.38
N ILE A 78 2.98 -11.67 4.51
CA ILE A 78 4.12 -12.10 5.32
C ILE A 78 5.46 -11.67 4.70
N GLU A 79 5.63 -11.79 3.37
CA GLU A 79 6.83 -11.32 2.67
C GLU A 79 7.00 -9.81 2.80
N LEU A 80 5.91 -9.06 2.61
CA LEU A 80 5.91 -7.62 2.85
C LEU A 80 6.30 -7.28 4.29
N THR A 81 5.73 -8.00 5.27
CA THR A 81 6.04 -7.79 6.68
C THR A 81 7.54 -7.95 6.93
N HIS A 82 8.14 -9.04 6.48
CA HIS A 82 9.58 -9.28 6.64
C HIS A 82 10.43 -8.20 5.95
N LYS A 83 10.02 -7.73 4.76
CA LYS A 83 10.72 -6.62 4.09
C LYS A 83 10.66 -5.32 4.90
N ILE A 84 9.51 -4.98 5.48
CA ILE A 84 9.37 -3.79 6.34
C ILE A 84 10.22 -3.93 7.61
N LEU A 85 10.14 -5.07 8.32
CA LEU A 85 10.93 -5.31 9.52
C LEU A 85 12.43 -5.18 9.23
N LYS A 86 12.90 -5.81 8.16
CA LYS A 86 14.30 -5.74 7.72
C LYS A 86 14.73 -4.30 7.40
N ALA A 87 13.91 -3.56 6.63
CA ALA A 87 14.22 -2.18 6.24
C ALA A 87 14.22 -1.21 7.44
N MET A 88 13.47 -1.54 8.50
CA MET A 88 13.41 -0.76 9.75
C MET A 88 14.37 -1.28 10.83
N ASN A 89 15.12 -2.36 10.55
CA ASN A 89 16.09 -2.98 11.45
C ASN A 89 15.47 -3.44 12.79
N VAL A 90 14.31 -4.11 12.72
CA VAL A 90 13.62 -4.73 13.87
C VAL A 90 13.40 -6.22 13.63
N GLY A 91 13.25 -6.99 14.72
CA GLY A 91 13.11 -8.44 14.69
C GLY A 91 11.66 -8.92 14.47
N GLU A 92 11.52 -10.25 14.32
CA GLU A 92 10.22 -10.92 14.14
C GLU A 92 9.33 -10.87 15.41
N ASP A 93 9.91 -10.55 16.56
CA ASP A 93 9.20 -10.30 17.82
C ASP A 93 8.21 -9.11 17.72
N PHE A 94 8.38 -8.27 16.69
CA PHE A 94 7.41 -7.23 16.35
C PHE A 94 6.14 -7.78 15.67
N ILE A 95 6.14 -9.00 15.13
CA ILE A 95 4.94 -9.60 14.53
C ILE A 95 3.98 -10.01 15.64
N GLN A 96 2.72 -9.59 15.50
CA GLN A 96 1.59 -10.05 16.32
C GLN A 96 0.61 -10.81 15.45
N PRO A 97 0.55 -12.15 15.53
CA PRO A 97 -0.48 -12.91 14.83
C PRO A 97 -1.87 -12.51 15.32
N VAL A 98 -2.78 -12.28 14.38
CA VAL A 98 -4.18 -11.96 14.67
C VAL A 98 -5.11 -12.83 13.81
N GLU A 99 -6.35 -13.03 14.28
CA GLU A 99 -7.35 -13.79 13.53
C GLU A 99 -7.62 -13.15 12.17
N ASP A 100 -7.79 -13.99 11.13
CA ASP A 100 -8.04 -13.49 9.78
C ASP A 100 -9.47 -12.93 9.66
N ARG A 101 -9.62 -11.97 8.76
CA ARG A 101 -10.91 -11.32 8.50
C ARG A 101 -11.80 -12.22 7.65
N LYS A 102 -13.08 -12.30 7.98
CA LYS A 102 -14.07 -12.99 7.14
C LYS A 102 -14.15 -12.35 5.75
N GLY A 103 -14.03 -13.17 4.70
CA GLY A 103 -14.07 -12.68 3.32
C GLY A 103 -12.81 -11.95 2.86
N HIS A 104 -11.66 -12.24 3.49
CA HIS A 104 -10.38 -11.66 3.09
C HIS A 104 -9.93 -12.21 1.75
N ASP A 105 -9.78 -11.35 0.72
CA ASP A 105 -9.35 -11.75 -0.61
C ASP A 105 -7.97 -12.42 -0.59
N LEU A 106 -7.88 -13.63 -1.16
CA LEU A 106 -6.62 -14.37 -1.20
C LEU A 106 -5.59 -13.68 -2.10
N ARG A 107 -6.01 -13.21 -3.29
CA ARG A 107 -5.12 -12.52 -4.24
C ARG A 107 -5.84 -11.34 -4.87
N TYR A 108 -5.14 -10.21 -4.91
CA TYR A 108 -5.60 -8.98 -5.54
C TYR A 108 -4.46 -8.41 -6.39
N SER A 109 -4.63 -8.47 -7.71
CA SER A 109 -3.66 -8.01 -8.70
C SER A 109 -4.39 -7.66 -10.00
N VAL A 110 -3.82 -6.76 -10.80
CA VAL A 110 -4.40 -6.32 -12.07
C VAL A 110 -3.45 -6.55 -13.23
N ASP A 111 -4.03 -6.85 -14.40
CA ASP A 111 -3.27 -6.92 -15.65
C ASP A 111 -3.09 -5.52 -16.25
N ILE A 112 -1.82 -5.12 -16.42
CA ILE A 112 -1.42 -3.82 -16.98
C ILE A 112 -1.08 -3.88 -18.48
N SER A 113 -1.30 -5.01 -19.15
CA SER A 113 -0.90 -5.21 -20.56
C SER A 113 -1.48 -4.17 -21.50
N LYS A 114 -2.75 -3.77 -21.29
CA LYS A 114 -3.42 -2.78 -22.12
C LYS A 114 -2.79 -1.40 -21.98
N ILE A 115 -2.62 -0.89 -20.77
CA ILE A 115 -2.02 0.43 -20.53
C ILE A 115 -0.58 0.47 -21.00
N SER A 116 0.18 -0.62 -20.81
CA SER A 116 1.55 -0.74 -21.29
C SER A 116 1.63 -0.67 -22.80
N LYS A 117 0.79 -1.43 -23.51
CA LYS A 117 0.77 -1.49 -24.97
C LYS A 117 0.29 -0.19 -25.61
N GLU A 118 -0.80 0.38 -25.08
CA GLU A 118 -1.46 1.53 -25.71
C GLU A 118 -0.84 2.88 -25.30
N LEU A 119 -0.43 3.01 -24.03
CA LEU A 119 0.04 4.29 -23.47
C LEU A 119 1.53 4.30 -23.12
N GLY A 120 2.21 3.15 -23.18
CA GLY A 120 3.64 3.02 -22.85
C GLY A 120 3.91 3.05 -21.34
N TYR A 121 2.91 2.75 -20.51
CA TYR A 121 3.08 2.67 -19.07
C TYR A 121 3.94 1.48 -18.67
N LYS A 122 4.84 1.70 -17.72
CA LYS A 122 5.53 0.67 -16.95
C LYS A 122 5.87 1.20 -15.56
N PRO A 123 5.83 0.38 -14.51
CA PRO A 123 6.41 0.75 -13.23
C PRO A 123 7.93 0.98 -13.37
N GLU A 124 8.45 2.02 -12.74
CA GLU A 124 9.87 2.39 -12.82
C GLU A 124 10.55 2.40 -11.45
N VAL A 125 9.78 2.49 -10.37
CA VAL A 125 10.31 2.49 -9.01
C VAL A 125 10.51 1.06 -8.54
N ASP A 126 11.76 0.69 -8.27
CA ASP A 126 12.08 -0.58 -7.63
C ASP A 126 11.41 -0.68 -6.25
N PHE A 127 10.88 -1.87 -5.92
CA PHE A 127 10.10 -2.04 -4.70
C PHE A 127 10.90 -1.73 -3.43
N ASP A 128 12.12 -2.26 -3.30
CA ASP A 128 12.90 -2.08 -2.07
C ASP A 128 13.37 -0.62 -1.91
N LYS A 129 13.67 0.04 -3.03
CA LYS A 129 13.97 1.48 -3.04
C LYS A 129 12.74 2.31 -2.63
N GLY A 130 11.59 2.07 -3.25
CA GLY A 130 10.34 2.78 -2.91
C GLY A 130 9.88 2.53 -1.48
N LEU A 131 10.07 1.31 -0.95
CA LEU A 131 9.83 1.00 0.46
C LEU A 131 10.72 1.85 1.38
N GLN A 132 12.02 1.95 1.08
CA GLN A 132 12.95 2.75 1.88
C GLN A 132 12.61 4.25 1.83
N GLU A 133 12.23 4.77 0.66
CA GLU A 133 11.77 6.15 0.49
C GLU A 133 10.50 6.41 1.32
N THR A 134 9.53 5.49 1.28
CA THR A 134 8.31 5.55 2.07
C THR A 134 8.60 5.55 3.57
N ILE A 135 9.46 4.66 4.06
CA ILE A 135 9.86 4.62 5.47
C ILE A 135 10.52 5.95 5.89
N ASN A 136 11.43 6.48 5.06
CA ASN A 136 12.09 7.75 5.34
C ASN A 136 11.10 8.91 5.38
N TRP A 137 10.10 8.90 4.49
CA TRP A 137 9.04 9.89 4.51
C TRP A 137 8.28 9.87 5.85
N TYR A 138 7.86 8.69 6.33
CA TYR A 138 7.17 8.56 7.62
C TYR A 138 8.05 9.02 8.80
N LYS A 139 9.34 8.69 8.79
CA LYS A 139 10.29 9.17 9.80
C LYS A 139 10.40 10.70 9.84
N ASN A 140 10.45 11.33 8.67
CA ASN A 140 10.62 12.78 8.54
C ASN A 140 9.33 13.58 8.73
N ASN A 141 8.15 12.93 8.67
CA ASN A 141 6.85 13.57 8.77
C ASN A 141 6.04 13.10 10.00
N GLU A 142 6.72 12.84 11.11
CA GLU A 142 6.13 12.27 12.32
C GLU A 142 4.98 13.12 12.88
N SER A 143 5.13 14.44 12.91
CA SER A 143 4.11 15.37 13.40
C SER A 143 2.82 15.33 12.56
N TRP A 144 2.94 15.03 11.26
CA TRP A 144 1.79 14.89 10.37
C TRP A 144 1.00 13.62 10.65
N TRP A 145 1.63 12.43 10.57
CA TRP A 145 0.90 11.17 10.70
C TRP A 145 0.44 10.88 12.13
N ARG A 146 1.15 11.34 13.17
CA ARG A 146 0.68 11.19 14.56
C ARG A 146 -0.66 11.88 14.79
N ARG A 147 -0.86 13.07 14.24
CA ARG A 147 -2.12 13.80 14.34
C ARG A 147 -3.28 13.04 13.69
N HIS A 148 -3.04 12.50 12.50
CA HIS A 148 -4.05 11.73 11.76
C HIS A 148 -4.31 10.35 12.38
N LYS A 149 -3.31 9.69 12.92
CA LYS A 149 -3.45 8.39 13.58
C LYS A 149 -4.29 8.46 14.86
N GLN A 150 -4.24 9.56 15.60
CA GLN A 150 -5.05 9.78 16.81
C GLN A 150 -6.54 9.98 16.52
N SER A 151 -6.87 10.47 15.33
CA SER A 151 -8.25 10.69 14.89
C SER A 151 -8.89 9.47 14.19
N ALA A 152 -8.12 8.41 13.90
CA ALA A 152 -8.65 7.19 13.31
C ALA A 152 -9.44 6.38 14.35
N PRO A 153 -10.64 5.85 14.01
CA PRO A 153 -11.37 4.98 14.92
C PRO A 153 -10.55 3.72 15.21
N ALA A 154 -10.51 3.31 16.48
CA ALA A 154 -9.82 2.08 16.87
C ALA A 154 -10.36 0.88 16.05
N ILE A 155 -9.47 0.14 15.41
CA ILE A 155 -9.80 -1.12 14.73
C ILE A 155 -10.35 -2.08 15.80
N LYS A 156 -11.64 -2.41 15.69
CA LYS A 156 -12.31 -3.40 16.55
C LYS A 156 -12.08 -4.80 16.02
#